data_e0c8bfffe57815031ed722cf4c72a9aa
#
_entry.id   e0c8bfffe57815031ed722cf4c72a9aa
#
_cell.length_a   1.000
_cell.length_b   1.000
_cell.length_c   1.000
_cell.angle_alpha   90.00
_cell.angle_beta   90.00
_cell.angle_gamma   90.00
#
_symmetry.space_group_name_H-M   'P 1'
#
loop_
_entity.id
_entity.type
_entity.pdbx_description
1 polymer ?
#
loop_
_entity_poly.entity_id
_entity_poly.type
_entity_poly.pdbx_seq_one_letter_code
_entity_poly.pdbx_strand_id
1 'polypeptide(L)'
;RDPEMSRGLGDVYKRQVLPDEENACYVIVTRGHKDDRLCLEKTIRKPHLYLGMIGSKGKVKKTFDALIEEGYSKEEVSNVHAPIGLDIKAQTPAEISISILAELIEIKNAKFSSSVSKELLESNVHGTLCIIIDKKGSAPRGVGSMMLVHENGVIDTIGGGKVEYQAILDAKECKEVMIKEYDLSNAESATLGMVCGGYNKVLFIPV
;
A
#
# COMPACT_ATOMS: atom_id res chain seq x y z
N ARG A 1 -32.91 -0.04 2.39
CA ARG A 1 -31.67 -0.01 1.60
C ARG A 1 -31.57 1.34 0.96
N ASP A 2 -30.58 2.12 1.36
CA ASP A 2 -30.33 3.42 0.76
C ASP A 2 -29.92 3.22 -0.71
N PRO A 3 -30.70 3.75 -1.68
CA PRO A 3 -30.38 3.59 -3.09
C PRO A 3 -29.04 4.22 -3.47
N GLU A 4 -28.53 5.15 -2.68
CA GLU A 4 -27.24 5.80 -2.92
C GLU A 4 -26.04 4.93 -2.54
N MET A 5 -26.17 4.05 -1.56
CA MET A 5 -25.13 3.10 -1.17
C MET A 5 -25.03 1.87 -2.09
N SER A 6 -25.99 1.64 -2.97
CA SER A 6 -25.99 0.52 -3.92
C SER A 6 -25.52 0.89 -5.32
N ARG A 7 -25.00 2.07 -5.52
CA ARG A 7 -24.41 2.51 -6.79
C ARG A 7 -23.06 1.84 -7.00
N GLY A 8 -23.11 0.54 -7.26
CA GLY A 8 -21.97 -0.13 -7.85
C GLY A 8 -21.65 0.44 -9.23
N LEU A 9 -20.44 0.26 -9.69
CA LEU A 9 -19.98 0.64 -11.04
C LEU A 9 -20.98 0.25 -12.16
N GLY A 10 -21.84 -0.75 -11.96
CA GLY A 10 -22.87 -1.16 -12.90
C GLY A 10 -23.84 -0.05 -13.33
N ASP A 11 -24.22 0.84 -12.42
CA ASP A 11 -25.17 1.93 -12.73
C ASP A 11 -24.46 3.25 -13.08
N VAL A 12 -23.22 3.40 -12.65
CA VAL A 12 -22.47 4.65 -12.74
C VAL A 12 -21.45 4.62 -13.89
N TYR A 13 -20.97 3.46 -14.30
CA TYR A 13 -19.94 3.34 -15.34
C TYR A 13 -20.35 3.92 -16.70
N LYS A 14 -21.64 4.03 -16.99
CA LYS A 14 -22.13 4.65 -18.22
C LYS A 14 -21.86 6.15 -18.30
N ARG A 15 -21.58 6.79 -17.18
CA ARG A 15 -21.44 8.25 -17.06
C ARG A 15 -20.13 8.71 -16.40
N GLN A 16 -19.37 7.81 -15.79
CA GLN A 16 -18.09 8.16 -15.16
C GLN A 16 -16.92 7.96 -16.12
N VAL A 17 -16.06 8.96 -16.18
CA VAL A 17 -14.71 8.81 -16.72
C VAL A 17 -13.90 8.06 -15.65
N LEU A 18 -13.49 6.83 -15.94
CA LEU A 18 -12.58 6.09 -15.07
C LEU A 18 -11.22 6.79 -15.06
N PRO A 19 -10.56 6.90 -13.89
CA PRO A 19 -9.23 7.50 -13.82
C PRO A 19 -8.27 6.79 -14.79
N ASP A 20 -7.35 7.55 -15.35
CA ASP A 20 -6.34 7.10 -16.28
C ASP A 20 -4.96 7.34 -15.65
N GLU A 21 -4.73 6.68 -14.52
CA GLU A 21 -3.59 6.92 -13.63
C GLU A 21 -2.87 5.60 -13.34
N GLU A 22 -1.54 5.62 -13.38
CA GLU A 22 -0.68 4.45 -13.12
C GLU A 22 -0.87 3.85 -11.72
N ASN A 23 -1.37 4.63 -10.78
CA ASN A 23 -1.63 4.21 -9.40
C ASN A 23 -3.10 3.84 -9.14
N ALA A 24 -3.95 3.84 -10.17
CA ALA A 24 -5.35 3.44 -10.02
C ALA A 24 -5.46 1.97 -9.63
N CYS A 25 -6.39 1.68 -8.71
CA CYS A 25 -6.75 0.32 -8.33
C CYS A 25 -8.19 0.05 -8.76
N TYR A 26 -8.38 -0.88 -9.70
CA TYR A 26 -9.70 -1.29 -10.16
C TYR A 26 -10.11 -2.59 -9.47
N VAL A 27 -11.22 -2.55 -8.74
CA VAL A 27 -11.81 -3.70 -8.05
C VAL A 27 -13.18 -3.97 -8.64
N ILE A 28 -13.29 -5.03 -9.44
CA ILE A 28 -14.51 -5.40 -10.16
C ILE A 28 -15.28 -6.42 -9.31
N VAL A 29 -16.38 -5.95 -8.68
CA VAL A 29 -17.26 -6.74 -7.83
C VAL A 29 -18.70 -6.39 -8.19
N THR A 30 -19.18 -6.81 -9.36
CA THR A 30 -20.52 -6.51 -9.82
C THR A 30 -21.52 -7.63 -9.46
N ARG A 31 -22.82 -7.39 -9.72
CA ARG A 31 -23.86 -8.38 -9.40
C ARG A 31 -23.98 -9.50 -10.45
N GLY A 32 -23.29 -9.39 -11.58
CA GLY A 32 -23.48 -10.33 -12.68
C GLY A 32 -22.29 -10.41 -13.64
N HIS A 33 -22.10 -11.61 -14.24
CA HIS A 33 -20.96 -11.91 -15.11
C HIS A 33 -20.83 -11.01 -16.33
N LYS A 34 -21.95 -10.54 -16.86
CA LYS A 34 -21.95 -9.62 -18.02
C LYS A 34 -21.34 -8.29 -17.64
N ASP A 35 -21.67 -7.80 -16.46
CA ASP A 35 -21.17 -6.52 -15.95
C ASP A 35 -19.71 -6.62 -15.52
N ASP A 36 -19.30 -7.74 -14.91
CA ASP A 36 -17.89 -8.00 -14.56
C ASP A 36 -17.02 -7.96 -15.80
N ARG A 37 -17.42 -8.67 -16.85
CA ARG A 37 -16.70 -8.71 -18.12
C ARG A 37 -16.64 -7.33 -18.78
N LEU A 38 -17.75 -6.62 -18.84
CA LEU A 38 -17.81 -5.28 -19.44
C LEU A 38 -16.93 -4.28 -18.70
N CYS A 39 -16.86 -4.37 -17.37
CA CYS A 39 -15.96 -3.57 -16.56
C CYS A 39 -14.49 -3.93 -16.86
N LEU A 40 -14.18 -5.22 -17.00
CA LEU A 40 -12.84 -5.69 -17.31
C LEU A 40 -12.37 -5.19 -18.68
N GLU A 41 -13.19 -5.30 -19.72
CA GLU A 41 -12.91 -4.79 -21.07
C GLU A 41 -12.58 -3.29 -21.08
N LYS A 42 -13.22 -2.51 -20.19
CA LYS A 42 -12.99 -1.07 -20.08
C LYS A 42 -11.75 -0.69 -19.28
N THR A 43 -11.24 -1.58 -18.45
CA THR A 43 -10.14 -1.29 -17.53
C THR A 43 -8.83 -1.97 -17.88
N ILE A 44 -8.86 -3.11 -18.56
CA ILE A 44 -7.69 -3.96 -18.80
C ILE A 44 -6.55 -3.26 -19.55
N ARG A 45 -6.87 -2.31 -20.42
CA ARG A 45 -5.89 -1.51 -21.19
C ARG A 45 -5.63 -0.13 -20.60
N LYS A 46 -6.25 0.21 -19.48
CA LYS A 46 -5.95 1.47 -18.78
C LYS A 46 -4.70 1.30 -17.92
N PRO A 47 -3.91 2.36 -17.72
CA PRO A 47 -2.85 2.32 -16.73
C PRO A 47 -3.46 2.04 -15.35
N HIS A 48 -2.80 1.17 -14.57
CA HIS A 48 -3.26 0.81 -13.23
C HIS A 48 -2.13 0.21 -12.40
N LEU A 49 -2.26 0.34 -11.10
CA LEU A 49 -1.45 -0.38 -10.13
C LEU A 49 -1.99 -1.80 -9.91
N TYR A 50 -3.32 -1.92 -9.91
CA TYR A 50 -4.03 -3.15 -9.60
C TYR A 50 -5.32 -3.25 -10.41
N LEU A 51 -5.58 -4.42 -10.96
CA LEU A 51 -6.85 -4.76 -11.60
C LEU A 51 -7.29 -6.14 -11.12
N GLY A 52 -8.35 -6.19 -10.32
CA GLY A 52 -8.88 -7.44 -9.78
C GLY A 52 -10.36 -7.65 -10.13
N MET A 53 -10.73 -8.90 -10.41
CA MET A 53 -12.11 -9.27 -10.73
C MET A 53 -12.58 -10.44 -9.87
N ILE A 54 -13.78 -10.31 -9.29
CA ILE A 54 -14.41 -11.39 -8.55
C ILE A 54 -14.90 -12.50 -9.49
N GLY A 55 -14.74 -13.74 -9.06
CA GLY A 55 -15.27 -14.88 -9.81
C GLY A 55 -14.72 -16.21 -9.33
N SER A 56 -15.46 -17.29 -9.56
CA SER A 56 -14.90 -18.64 -9.38
C SER A 56 -13.86 -18.95 -10.46
N LYS A 57 -12.91 -19.84 -10.17
CA LYS A 57 -11.86 -20.25 -11.14
C LYS A 57 -12.43 -20.62 -12.52
N GLY A 58 -13.57 -21.32 -12.55
CA GLY A 58 -14.22 -21.72 -13.79
C GLY A 58 -14.82 -20.53 -14.58
N LYS A 59 -15.34 -19.53 -13.88
CA LYS A 59 -15.87 -18.31 -14.49
C LYS A 59 -14.77 -17.42 -15.03
N VAL A 60 -13.73 -17.23 -14.24
CA VAL A 60 -12.52 -16.47 -14.64
C VAL A 60 -11.94 -17.07 -15.92
N LYS A 61 -11.74 -18.39 -15.95
CA LYS A 61 -11.23 -19.08 -17.16
C LYS A 61 -12.08 -18.77 -18.39
N LYS A 62 -13.41 -18.93 -18.31
CA LYS A 62 -14.33 -18.64 -19.42
C LYS A 62 -14.26 -17.18 -19.89
N THR A 63 -14.12 -16.25 -18.94
CA THR A 63 -14.00 -14.83 -19.27
C THR A 63 -12.68 -14.55 -19.98
N PHE A 64 -11.58 -15.12 -19.51
CA PHE A 64 -10.25 -14.94 -20.11
C PHE A 64 -10.16 -15.59 -21.49
N ASP A 65 -10.69 -16.80 -21.65
CA ASP A 65 -10.73 -17.50 -22.97
C ASP A 65 -11.50 -16.63 -23.98
N ALA A 66 -12.65 -16.08 -23.62
CA ALA A 66 -13.43 -15.21 -24.48
C ALA A 66 -12.71 -13.89 -24.83
N LEU A 67 -12.00 -13.27 -23.88
CA LEU A 67 -11.21 -12.07 -24.17
C LEU A 67 -10.05 -12.35 -25.13
N ILE A 68 -9.39 -13.50 -24.99
CA ILE A 68 -8.32 -13.93 -25.92
C ILE A 68 -8.88 -14.15 -27.33
N GLU A 69 -10.05 -14.76 -27.46
CA GLU A 69 -10.76 -14.94 -28.77
C GLU A 69 -11.12 -13.59 -29.40
N GLU A 70 -11.34 -12.55 -28.60
CA GLU A 70 -11.63 -11.17 -29.05
C GLU A 70 -10.39 -10.31 -29.31
N GLY A 71 -9.18 -10.89 -29.18
CA GLY A 71 -7.94 -10.22 -29.54
C GLY A 71 -7.19 -9.55 -28.38
N TYR A 72 -7.52 -9.91 -27.13
CA TYR A 72 -6.66 -9.56 -25.98
C TYR A 72 -5.49 -10.56 -25.90
N SER A 73 -4.31 -10.08 -25.56
CA SER A 73 -3.14 -10.93 -25.40
C SER A 73 -3.23 -11.76 -24.12
N LYS A 74 -2.52 -12.90 -24.11
CA LYS A 74 -2.40 -13.72 -22.88
C LYS A 74 -1.75 -12.93 -21.74
N GLU A 75 -0.85 -12.02 -22.05
CA GLU A 75 -0.18 -11.17 -21.08
C GLU A 75 -1.17 -10.18 -20.44
N GLU A 76 -2.00 -9.50 -21.26
CA GLU A 76 -3.04 -8.60 -20.75
C GLU A 76 -3.96 -9.30 -19.75
N VAL A 77 -4.46 -10.49 -20.07
CA VAL A 77 -5.37 -11.23 -19.18
C VAL A 77 -4.65 -11.83 -17.97
N SER A 78 -3.37 -12.19 -18.08
CA SER A 78 -2.61 -12.76 -16.96
C SER A 78 -2.26 -11.72 -15.87
N ASN A 79 -2.26 -10.44 -16.22
CA ASN A 79 -2.04 -9.35 -15.29
C ASN A 79 -3.30 -9.00 -14.45
N VAL A 80 -4.42 -9.64 -14.75
CA VAL A 80 -5.66 -9.46 -13.97
C VAL A 80 -5.67 -10.42 -12.78
N HIS A 81 -5.82 -9.87 -11.58
CA HIS A 81 -5.98 -10.65 -10.34
C HIS A 81 -7.38 -11.27 -10.29
N ALA A 82 -7.52 -12.51 -10.75
CA ALA A 82 -8.81 -13.20 -10.77
C ALA A 82 -8.61 -14.72 -10.58
N PRO A 83 -9.28 -15.33 -9.61
CA PRO A 83 -10.17 -14.72 -8.60
C PRO A 83 -9.46 -13.66 -7.77
N ILE A 84 -10.13 -12.52 -7.55
CA ILE A 84 -9.60 -11.40 -6.76
C ILE A 84 -9.31 -11.79 -5.31
N GLY A 85 -8.22 -11.27 -4.75
CA GLY A 85 -7.82 -11.46 -3.36
C GLY A 85 -6.87 -12.64 -3.12
N LEU A 86 -6.13 -12.59 -2.03
CA LEU A 86 -5.24 -13.67 -1.61
C LEU A 86 -6.02 -14.95 -1.31
N ASP A 87 -5.46 -16.12 -1.64
CA ASP A 87 -6.09 -17.43 -1.36
C ASP A 87 -5.99 -17.82 0.12
N ILE A 88 -6.72 -17.11 0.97
CA ILE A 88 -6.84 -17.39 2.40
C ILE A 88 -7.99 -18.34 2.73
N LYS A 89 -8.61 -18.97 1.72
CA LYS A 89 -9.79 -19.84 1.86
C LYS A 89 -11.03 -19.10 2.39
N ALA A 90 -11.15 -17.81 2.09
CA ALA A 90 -12.29 -16.98 2.46
C ALA A 90 -13.62 -17.53 1.94
N GLN A 91 -14.65 -17.60 2.80
CA GLN A 91 -15.97 -18.14 2.49
C GLN A 91 -17.07 -17.09 2.60
N THR A 92 -16.97 -16.18 3.55
CA THR A 92 -17.96 -15.13 3.77
C THR A 92 -17.61 -13.84 3.01
N PRO A 93 -18.60 -12.98 2.70
CA PRO A 93 -18.32 -11.68 2.08
C PRO A 93 -17.32 -10.82 2.87
N ALA A 94 -17.34 -10.88 4.20
CA ALA A 94 -16.40 -10.17 5.06
C ALA A 94 -14.97 -10.71 4.90
N GLU A 95 -14.78 -12.03 4.90
CA GLU A 95 -13.48 -12.65 4.68
C GLU A 95 -12.94 -12.39 3.27
N ILE A 96 -13.82 -12.41 2.25
CA ILE A 96 -13.44 -12.06 0.88
C ILE A 96 -12.96 -10.60 0.81
N SER A 97 -13.62 -9.68 1.51
CA SER A 97 -13.18 -8.29 1.58
C SER A 97 -11.81 -8.15 2.23
N ILE A 98 -11.53 -8.92 3.30
CA ILE A 98 -10.20 -8.95 3.93
C ILE A 98 -9.15 -9.49 2.96
N SER A 99 -9.45 -10.56 2.23
CA SER A 99 -8.58 -11.15 1.22
C SER A 99 -8.21 -10.14 0.11
N ILE A 100 -9.18 -9.39 -0.39
CA ILE A 100 -8.98 -8.34 -1.40
C ILE A 100 -8.10 -7.21 -0.85
N LEU A 101 -8.40 -6.74 0.36
CA LEU A 101 -7.61 -5.69 1.00
C LEU A 101 -6.16 -6.13 1.26
N ALA A 102 -5.96 -7.38 1.68
CA ALA A 102 -4.64 -7.94 1.88
C ALA A 102 -3.81 -7.97 0.58
N GLU A 103 -4.39 -8.40 -0.53
CA GLU A 103 -3.74 -8.40 -1.85
C GLU A 103 -3.40 -6.97 -2.32
N LEU A 104 -4.31 -6.02 -2.15
CA LEU A 104 -4.06 -4.61 -2.45
C LEU A 104 -2.89 -4.03 -1.63
N ILE A 105 -2.81 -4.37 -0.34
CA ILE A 105 -1.72 -3.94 0.54
C ILE A 105 -0.40 -4.57 0.09
N GLU A 106 -0.39 -5.86 -0.27
CA GLU A 106 0.79 -6.56 -0.78
C GLU A 106 1.35 -5.88 -2.02
N ILE A 107 0.51 -5.63 -3.02
CA ILE A 107 0.91 -5.00 -4.29
C ILE A 107 1.34 -3.56 -4.10
N LYS A 108 0.58 -2.78 -3.31
CA LYS A 108 0.96 -1.41 -2.97
C LYS A 108 2.35 -1.37 -2.32
N ASN A 109 2.61 -2.24 -1.34
CA ASN A 109 3.87 -2.24 -0.61
C ASN A 109 5.03 -2.82 -1.42
N ALA A 110 4.77 -3.65 -2.42
CA ALA A 110 5.78 -4.10 -3.38
C ALA A 110 6.24 -2.96 -4.30
N LYS A 111 5.32 -2.07 -4.70
CA LYS A 111 5.64 -0.92 -5.57
C LYS A 111 6.12 0.30 -4.78
N PHE A 112 5.53 0.54 -3.62
CA PHE A 112 5.82 1.71 -2.78
C PHE A 112 6.36 1.24 -1.43
N SER A 113 7.65 1.42 -1.19
CA SER A 113 8.33 1.00 0.04
C SER A 113 7.96 1.83 1.27
N SER A 114 7.31 2.98 1.09
CA SER A 114 6.92 3.87 2.18
C SER A 114 5.51 4.42 2.01
N SER A 115 4.86 4.73 3.13
CA SER A 115 3.62 5.50 3.16
C SER A 115 3.88 6.78 3.95
N VAL A 116 3.61 7.92 3.34
CA VAL A 116 3.61 9.22 4.01
C VAL A 116 2.17 9.50 4.45
N SER A 117 1.97 9.88 5.71
CA SER A 117 0.64 10.22 6.20
C SER A 117 0.15 11.54 5.60
N LYS A 118 -1.18 11.67 5.48
CA LYS A 118 -1.79 12.93 5.04
C LYS A 118 -1.45 14.06 6.00
N GLU A 119 -1.40 13.78 7.31
CA GLU A 119 -1.05 14.72 8.35
C GLU A 119 0.36 15.30 8.15
N LEU A 120 1.33 14.44 7.79
CA LEU A 120 2.70 14.89 7.50
C LEU A 120 2.76 15.75 6.22
N LEU A 121 2.03 15.37 5.17
CA LEU A 121 2.00 16.12 3.90
C LEU A 121 1.34 17.50 4.02
N GLU A 122 0.31 17.63 4.85
CA GLU A 122 -0.43 18.88 5.06
C GLU A 122 0.14 19.72 6.23
N SER A 123 1.17 19.23 6.91
CA SER A 123 1.81 19.92 8.02
C SER A 123 2.55 21.17 7.56
N ASN A 124 2.27 22.29 8.22
CA ASN A 124 3.02 23.55 8.07
C ASN A 124 3.88 23.83 9.33
N VAL A 125 4.22 22.80 10.08
CA VAL A 125 4.96 22.90 11.33
C VAL A 125 6.46 22.84 11.04
N HIS A 126 7.23 23.79 11.58
CA HIS A 126 8.69 23.75 11.54
C HIS A 126 9.23 22.69 12.49
N GLY A 127 10.28 21.99 12.06
CA GLY A 127 10.90 20.94 12.85
C GLY A 127 12.03 20.23 12.11
N THR A 128 12.28 19.00 12.46
CA THR A 128 13.25 18.13 11.77
C THR A 128 12.55 16.95 11.16
N LEU A 129 12.59 16.85 9.84
CA LEU A 129 12.12 15.69 9.11
C LEU A 129 13.16 14.57 9.18
N CYS A 130 12.76 13.42 9.71
CA CYS A 130 13.58 12.20 9.83
C CYS A 130 13.11 11.19 8.78
N ILE A 131 14.02 10.67 7.96
CA ILE A 131 13.72 9.72 6.87
C ILE A 131 14.62 8.50 7.00
N ILE A 132 14.06 7.29 7.01
CA ILE A 132 14.87 6.06 6.88
C ILE A 132 15.38 5.96 5.45
N ILE A 133 16.71 6.01 5.26
CA ILE A 133 17.35 5.92 3.95
C ILE A 133 18.04 4.57 3.68
N ASP A 134 18.30 3.77 4.73
CA ASP A 134 18.81 2.41 4.63
C ASP A 134 18.42 1.61 5.87
N LYS A 135 18.22 0.30 5.71
CA LYS A 135 17.96 -0.63 6.82
C LYS A 135 18.50 -2.03 6.55
N LYS A 136 18.87 -2.73 7.63
CA LYS A 136 19.23 -4.15 7.59
C LYS A 136 18.61 -4.88 8.78
N GLY A 137 18.21 -6.12 8.56
CA GLY A 137 17.56 -6.93 9.58
C GLY A 137 16.09 -6.56 9.82
N SER A 138 15.58 -6.95 10.99
CA SER A 138 14.17 -6.76 11.37
C SER A 138 13.94 -5.33 11.86
N ALA A 139 13.31 -4.49 11.04
CA ALA A 139 12.86 -3.17 11.43
C ALA A 139 11.36 -3.02 11.11
N PRO A 140 10.56 -2.38 11.99
CA PRO A 140 9.11 -2.31 11.85
C PRO A 140 8.62 -1.58 10.59
N ARG A 141 9.40 -0.59 10.11
CA ARG A 141 9.10 0.14 8.88
C ARG A 141 10.24 0.10 7.88
N GLY A 142 9.92 0.35 6.60
CA GLY A 142 10.85 0.30 5.46
C GLY A 142 11.60 1.60 5.21
N VAL A 143 12.56 1.52 4.28
CA VAL A 143 13.22 2.70 3.70
C VAL A 143 12.16 3.63 3.11
N GLY A 144 12.34 4.95 3.28
CA GLY A 144 11.39 5.98 2.89
C GLY A 144 10.34 6.31 3.96
N SER A 145 10.29 5.60 5.09
CA SER A 145 9.43 6.00 6.21
C SER A 145 9.89 7.32 6.79
N MET A 146 8.94 8.19 7.11
CA MET A 146 9.18 9.57 7.51
C MET A 146 8.51 9.88 8.84
N MET A 147 9.10 10.82 9.57
CA MET A 147 8.61 11.35 10.85
C MET A 147 9.06 12.80 10.95
N LEU A 148 8.17 13.71 11.34
CA LEU A 148 8.52 15.09 11.63
C LEU A 148 8.55 15.30 13.14
N VAL A 149 9.70 15.67 13.67
CA VAL A 149 9.89 16.04 15.09
C VAL A 149 9.84 17.55 15.21
N HIS A 150 8.92 18.07 16.02
CA HIS A 150 8.74 19.50 16.24
C HIS A 150 8.64 19.82 17.73
N GLU A 151 8.56 21.09 18.07
CA GLU A 151 8.60 21.54 19.47
C GLU A 151 7.53 20.88 20.35
N ASN A 152 6.33 20.68 19.83
CA ASN A 152 5.18 20.19 20.59
C ASN A 152 4.93 18.67 20.43
N GLY A 153 5.77 17.95 19.69
CA GLY A 153 5.59 16.50 19.50
C GLY A 153 6.20 15.92 18.24
N VAL A 154 5.55 14.88 17.74
CA VAL A 154 5.97 14.13 16.57
C VAL A 154 4.77 13.85 15.67
N ILE A 155 4.93 14.05 14.38
CA ILE A 155 3.94 13.66 13.36
C ILE A 155 4.49 12.44 12.62
N ASP A 156 3.68 11.37 12.52
CA ASP A 156 4.02 10.08 11.95
C ASP A 156 5.12 9.32 12.72
N THR A 157 5.69 8.26 12.16
CA THR A 157 6.65 7.37 12.82
C THR A 157 7.59 6.70 11.83
N ILE A 158 8.83 6.52 12.21
CA ILE A 158 9.81 5.70 11.48
C ILE A 158 9.87 4.24 11.95
N GLY A 159 8.93 3.82 12.81
CA GLY A 159 8.76 2.41 13.20
C GLY A 159 8.77 2.14 14.70
N GLY A 160 8.89 3.17 15.53
CA GLY A 160 8.87 3.05 16.99
C GLY A 160 10.16 2.48 17.60
N GLY A 161 10.08 2.19 18.88
CA GLY A 161 11.16 1.56 19.63
C GLY A 161 12.38 2.45 19.88
N LYS A 162 13.53 1.81 20.15
CA LYS A 162 14.77 2.51 20.56
C LYS A 162 15.34 3.40 19.44
N VAL A 163 15.22 2.99 18.18
CA VAL A 163 15.69 3.80 17.03
C VAL A 163 14.91 5.10 16.93
N GLU A 164 13.61 5.05 16.99
CA GLU A 164 12.76 6.24 16.91
C GLU A 164 12.98 7.17 18.11
N TYR A 165 13.03 6.60 19.29
CA TYR A 165 13.33 7.38 20.52
C TYR A 165 14.66 8.14 20.38
N GLN A 166 15.73 7.48 19.96
CA GLN A 166 17.03 8.11 19.76
C GLN A 166 17.00 9.14 18.61
N ALA A 167 16.31 8.82 17.52
CA ALA A 167 16.13 9.75 16.40
C ALA A 167 15.36 11.01 16.81
N ILE A 168 14.39 10.90 17.71
CA ILE A 168 13.68 12.09 18.27
C ILE A 168 14.64 12.97 19.07
N LEU A 169 15.51 12.39 19.88
CA LEU A 169 16.50 13.16 20.64
C LEU A 169 17.46 13.88 19.70
N ASP A 170 18.00 13.16 18.72
CA ASP A 170 18.93 13.72 17.75
C ASP A 170 18.27 14.78 16.85
N ALA A 171 17.00 14.62 16.51
CA ALA A 171 16.23 15.58 15.73
C ALA A 171 16.04 16.93 16.45
N LYS A 172 15.85 16.90 17.77
CA LYS A 172 15.70 18.14 18.59
C LYS A 172 16.97 18.99 18.63
N GLU A 173 18.13 18.38 18.44
CA GLU A 173 19.44 19.04 18.40
C GLU A 173 19.92 19.36 16.98
N CYS A 174 19.18 18.89 15.96
CA CYS A 174 19.56 19.00 14.57
C CYS A 174 19.43 20.44 14.06
N LYS A 175 20.54 21.03 13.63
CA LYS A 175 20.60 22.40 13.07
C LYS A 175 20.93 22.44 11.58
N GLU A 176 21.44 21.34 11.04
CA GLU A 176 21.84 21.18 9.65
C GLU A 176 21.51 19.76 9.16
N VAL A 177 21.49 19.58 7.86
CA VAL A 177 21.23 18.25 7.27
C VAL A 177 22.33 17.29 7.73
N MET A 178 21.93 16.19 8.34
CA MET A 178 22.85 15.16 8.82
C MET A 178 22.31 13.75 8.59
N ILE A 179 23.21 12.76 8.63
CA ILE A 179 22.86 11.33 8.59
C ILE A 179 23.41 10.66 9.83
N LYS A 180 22.57 9.84 10.49
CA LYS A 180 23.00 9.00 11.63
C LYS A 180 22.66 7.54 11.37
N GLU A 181 23.50 6.68 11.93
CA GLU A 181 23.36 5.22 11.89
C GLU A 181 23.02 4.70 13.29
N TYR A 182 22.00 3.84 13.35
CA TYR A 182 21.55 3.20 14.58
C TYR A 182 21.67 1.69 14.42
N ASP A 183 22.65 1.10 15.11
CA ASP A 183 22.88 -0.35 15.14
C ASP A 183 22.42 -0.92 16.48
N LEU A 184 21.33 -1.69 16.45
CA LEU A 184 20.78 -2.38 17.60
C LEU A 184 21.18 -3.86 17.67
N SER A 185 22.12 -4.31 16.83
CA SER A 185 22.56 -5.71 16.76
C SER A 185 23.51 -6.11 17.91
N ASN A 186 24.02 -5.15 18.70
CA ASN A 186 24.99 -5.41 19.74
C ASN A 186 24.37 -6.00 21.02
N ALA A 187 25.12 -6.90 21.68
CA ALA A 187 24.72 -7.72 22.83
C ALA A 187 24.20 -6.95 24.07
N GLU A 188 24.45 -5.66 24.20
CA GLU A 188 23.92 -4.82 25.31
C GLU A 188 22.41 -4.57 25.22
N SER A 189 21.82 -4.66 24.02
CA SER A 189 20.38 -4.55 23.83
C SER A 189 19.60 -5.81 24.23
N ALA A 190 20.26 -6.96 24.26
CA ALA A 190 19.67 -8.25 24.66
C ALA A 190 19.35 -8.33 26.17
N THR A 191 20.03 -7.57 27.01
CA THR A 191 19.78 -7.55 28.47
C THR A 191 18.50 -6.83 28.89
N LEU A 192 17.87 -6.07 27.97
CA LEU A 192 16.63 -5.35 28.22
C LEU A 192 15.38 -6.03 27.63
N GLY A 193 15.48 -7.29 27.17
CA GLY A 193 14.33 -8.07 26.67
C GLY A 193 13.73 -7.58 25.33
N MET A 194 14.40 -6.67 24.64
CA MET A 194 13.99 -6.18 23.31
C MET A 194 14.83 -6.81 22.20
N VAL A 195 14.36 -7.89 21.64
CA VAL A 195 15.00 -8.62 20.52
C VAL A 195 14.64 -7.94 19.18
N CYS A 196 15.03 -6.68 19.00
CA CYS A 196 14.96 -6.02 17.69
C CYS A 196 16.37 -5.64 17.24
N GLY A 197 17.14 -6.65 16.79
CA GLY A 197 18.48 -6.46 16.22
C GLY A 197 18.41 -5.98 14.78
N GLY A 198 18.15 -4.69 14.54
CA GLY A 198 18.15 -4.09 13.22
C GLY A 198 19.12 -2.90 13.14
N TYR A 199 19.65 -2.68 11.93
CA TYR A 199 20.40 -1.47 11.57
C TYR A 199 19.50 -0.55 10.78
N ASN A 200 19.52 0.76 11.12
CA ASN A 200 18.81 1.80 10.40
C ASN A 200 19.76 2.99 10.15
N LYS A 201 19.68 3.56 8.96
CA LYS A 201 20.31 4.83 8.62
C LYS A 201 19.23 5.88 8.40
N VAL A 202 19.30 6.96 9.14
CA VAL A 202 18.29 8.02 9.15
C VAL A 202 18.90 9.33 8.68
N LEU A 203 18.23 9.97 7.71
CA LEU A 203 18.52 11.30 7.24
C LEU A 203 17.66 12.30 8.03
N PHE A 204 18.27 13.37 8.52
CA PHE A 204 17.66 14.48 9.25
C PHE A 204 17.74 15.75 8.43
N ILE A 205 16.60 16.40 8.23
CA ILE A 205 16.47 17.63 7.44
C ILE A 205 15.68 18.66 8.28
N PRO A 206 16.32 19.74 8.76
CA PRO A 206 15.58 20.88 9.35
C PRO A 206 14.66 21.50 8.29
N VAL A 207 13.39 21.73 8.63
CA VAL A 207 12.35 22.28 7.75
C VAL A 207 11.54 23.37 8.43
#